data_259ebb77024fcdb3c8f2ea416c58b6f0
#
_entry.id   259ebb77024fcdb3c8f2ea416c58b6f0
#
_cell.length_a   1.000
_cell.length_b   1.000
_cell.length_c   1.000
_cell.angle_alpha   90.00
_cell.angle_beta   90.00
_cell.angle_gamma   90.00
#
_symmetry.space_group_name_H-M   'P 1'
#
loop_
_entity.id
_entity.type
_entity.pdbx_description
1 polymer ?
#
loop_
_entity_poly.entity_id
_entity_poly.type
_entity_poly.pdbx_seq_one_letter_code
_entity_poly.pdbx_strand_id
1 'polypeptide(L)'
;MSASREKKIRQDLAAKGITDPKAIREAEEKDQQHRSNMLYGGIAVVFVLVAAFLLLWNSNVLQRGATAVTVDGEKYSAAEVDYFYYNAYSSIRQNQYASYMGIDTSKPLSQQDLSSMAKLMLGVDEDMTWDAYLKQNAKNQLIQMTVLNKAAKDAGFEFTDDMQA
;
A
#
# COMPACT_ATOMS: atom_id res chain seq x y z
N MET A 1 -29.76 33.70 6.32
CA MET A 1 -30.77 32.85 5.60
C MET A 1 -31.18 33.48 4.29
N SER A 2 -31.55 32.69 3.25
CA SER A 2 -32.10 33.23 2.02
C SER A 2 -33.56 33.62 2.26
N ALA A 3 -33.95 34.85 1.94
CA ALA A 3 -35.32 35.36 2.10
C ALA A 3 -36.43 34.48 1.47
N SER A 4 -36.07 33.73 0.41
CA SER A 4 -36.97 32.79 -0.25
C SER A 4 -37.35 31.59 0.66
N ARG A 5 -36.42 31.15 1.51
CA ARG A 5 -36.60 29.98 2.37
C ARG A 5 -37.36 30.29 3.62
N GLU A 6 -37.12 31.46 4.20
CA GLU A 6 -37.95 32.00 5.32
C GLU A 6 -39.41 32.12 4.89
N LYS A 7 -39.63 32.64 3.69
CA LYS A 7 -40.98 32.74 3.12
C LYS A 7 -41.65 31.38 2.98
N LYS A 8 -40.89 30.34 2.55
CA LYS A 8 -41.42 28.97 2.42
C LYS A 8 -41.78 28.36 3.78
N ILE A 9 -40.89 28.48 4.78
CA ILE A 9 -41.13 27.97 6.13
C ILE A 9 -42.40 28.65 6.72
N ARG A 10 -42.53 29.94 6.58
CA ARG A 10 -43.73 30.69 7.04
C ARG A 10 -45.01 30.27 6.32
N GLN A 11 -44.94 30.01 5.02
CA GLN A 11 -46.09 29.50 4.25
C GLN A 11 -46.47 28.08 4.70
N ASP A 12 -45.53 27.18 4.90
CA ASP A 12 -45.78 25.81 5.36
C ASP A 12 -46.36 25.78 6.78
N LEU A 13 -45.88 26.67 7.67
CA LEU A 13 -46.43 26.82 9.03
C LEU A 13 -47.83 27.45 9.04
N ALA A 14 -48.07 28.44 8.22
CA ALA A 14 -49.39 29.04 8.06
C ALA A 14 -50.39 28.03 7.50
N ALA A 15 -50.00 27.18 6.56
CA ALA A 15 -50.83 26.10 6.01
C ALA A 15 -51.21 25.05 7.09
N LYS A 16 -50.34 24.88 8.12
CA LYS A 16 -50.60 24.03 9.29
C LYS A 16 -51.37 24.74 10.43
N GLY A 17 -51.81 25.98 10.23
CA GLY A 17 -52.54 26.75 11.23
C GLY A 17 -51.68 27.32 12.36
N ILE A 18 -50.35 27.31 12.22
CA ILE A 18 -49.41 27.81 13.21
C ILE A 18 -49.09 29.28 12.88
N THR A 19 -49.71 30.20 13.65
CA THR A 19 -49.55 31.66 13.47
C THR A 19 -48.82 32.31 14.64
N ASP A 20 -48.47 31.55 15.69
CA ASP A 20 -47.73 32.07 16.84
C ASP A 20 -46.31 32.49 16.44
N PRO A 21 -45.93 33.77 16.71
CA PRO A 21 -44.61 34.29 16.38
C PRO A 21 -43.43 33.51 17.04
N LYS A 22 -43.66 32.93 18.22
CA LYS A 22 -42.65 32.10 18.89
C LYS A 22 -42.43 30.79 18.18
N ALA A 23 -43.51 30.11 17.80
CA ALA A 23 -43.40 28.83 17.06
C ALA A 23 -42.73 29.00 15.68
N ILE A 24 -42.95 30.12 15.02
CA ILE A 24 -42.30 30.45 13.73
C ILE A 24 -40.79 30.62 13.94
N ARG A 25 -40.36 31.37 14.96
CA ARG A 25 -38.94 31.56 15.26
C ARG A 25 -38.23 30.23 15.63
N GLU A 26 -38.86 29.44 16.48
CA GLU A 26 -38.30 28.10 16.84
C GLU A 26 -38.14 27.17 15.62
N ALA A 27 -39.09 27.21 14.67
CA ALA A 27 -39.00 26.45 13.45
C ALA A 27 -37.88 26.96 12.53
N GLU A 28 -37.71 28.27 12.40
CA GLU A 28 -36.62 28.89 11.64
C GLU A 28 -35.26 28.58 12.27
N GLU A 29 -35.12 28.62 13.57
CA GLU A 29 -33.91 28.27 14.31
C GLU A 29 -33.56 26.78 14.16
N LYS A 30 -34.52 25.87 14.27
CA LYS A 30 -34.35 24.43 14.07
C LYS A 30 -33.91 24.09 12.63
N ASP A 31 -34.51 24.72 11.61
CA ASP A 31 -34.08 24.52 10.21
C ASP A 31 -32.65 25.03 10.00
N GLN A 32 -32.30 26.14 10.58
CA GLN A 32 -30.95 26.68 10.53
C GLN A 32 -29.97 25.78 11.23
N GLN A 33 -30.29 25.30 12.43
CA GLN A 33 -29.42 24.38 13.17
C GLN A 33 -29.27 23.04 12.46
N HIS A 34 -30.37 22.49 11.93
CA HIS A 34 -30.31 21.24 11.16
C HIS A 34 -29.43 21.37 9.93
N ARG A 35 -29.56 22.47 9.21
CA ARG A 35 -28.72 22.75 8.02
C ARG A 35 -27.26 22.96 8.40
N SER A 36 -27.00 23.68 9.48
CA SER A 36 -25.65 23.88 9.99
C SER A 36 -25.02 22.52 10.35
N ASN A 37 -25.74 21.68 11.09
CA ASN A 37 -25.27 20.35 11.46
C ASN A 37 -25.02 19.44 10.22
N MET A 38 -25.90 19.53 9.21
CA MET A 38 -25.71 18.78 7.96
C MET A 38 -24.47 19.26 7.19
N LEU A 39 -24.21 20.57 7.13
CA LEU A 39 -23.01 21.12 6.50
C LEU A 39 -21.75 20.72 7.25
N TYR A 40 -21.72 20.88 8.58
CA TYR A 40 -20.57 20.48 9.40
C TYR A 40 -20.36 18.96 9.35
N GLY A 41 -21.43 18.17 9.37
CA GLY A 41 -21.35 16.71 9.18
C GLY A 41 -20.77 16.34 7.82
N GLY A 42 -21.22 16.99 6.75
CA GLY A 42 -20.67 16.80 5.41
C GLY A 42 -19.18 17.15 5.31
N ILE A 43 -18.79 18.29 5.88
CA ILE A 43 -17.38 18.70 5.93
C ILE A 43 -16.53 17.68 6.71
N ALA A 44 -17.04 17.21 7.85
CA ALA A 44 -16.34 16.21 8.66
C ALA A 44 -16.14 14.89 7.90
N VAL A 45 -17.15 14.41 7.19
CA VAL A 45 -17.05 13.20 6.36
C VAL A 45 -16.01 13.39 5.25
N VAL A 46 -16.03 14.51 4.54
CA VAL A 46 -15.02 14.81 3.51
C VAL A 46 -13.62 14.83 4.11
N PHE A 47 -13.46 15.45 5.28
CA PHE A 47 -12.16 15.51 5.95
C PHE A 47 -11.63 14.11 6.33
N VAL A 48 -12.50 13.25 6.86
CA VAL A 48 -12.15 11.86 7.18
C VAL A 48 -11.76 11.07 5.93
N LEU A 49 -12.50 11.24 4.83
CA LEU A 49 -12.18 10.57 3.57
C LEU A 49 -10.83 11.03 2.99
N VAL A 50 -10.56 12.33 3.03
CA VAL A 50 -9.27 12.88 2.59
C VAL A 50 -8.13 12.37 3.48
N ALA A 51 -8.32 12.37 4.80
CA ALA A 51 -7.31 11.83 5.72
C ALA A 51 -7.05 10.33 5.48
N ALA A 52 -8.10 9.53 5.31
CA ALA A 52 -7.97 8.11 4.98
C ALA A 52 -7.24 7.90 3.64
N PHE A 53 -7.57 8.69 2.63
CA PHE A 53 -6.90 8.64 1.33
C PHE A 53 -5.41 8.97 1.44
N LEU A 54 -5.06 10.03 2.19
CA LEU A 54 -3.66 10.42 2.40
C LEU A 54 -2.88 9.35 3.17
N LEU A 55 -3.51 8.71 4.18
CA LEU A 55 -2.89 7.60 4.91
C LEU A 55 -2.63 6.39 4.00
N LEU A 56 -3.61 6.01 3.17
CA LEU A 56 -3.45 4.92 2.20
C LEU A 56 -2.37 5.24 1.16
N TRP A 57 -2.37 6.48 0.65
CA TRP A 57 -1.39 6.94 -0.32
C TRP A 57 0.03 6.93 0.23
N ASN A 58 0.21 7.39 1.46
CA ASN A 58 1.52 7.45 2.12
C ASN A 58 2.00 6.09 2.66
N SER A 59 1.09 5.14 2.89
CA SER A 59 1.41 3.83 3.48
C SER A 59 2.06 2.83 2.52
N ASN A 60 2.12 3.15 1.21
CA ASN A 60 2.58 2.26 0.14
C ASN A 60 1.85 0.88 0.10
N VAL A 61 0.73 0.73 0.81
CA VAL A 61 -0.03 -0.54 0.87
C VAL A 61 -0.45 -1.01 -0.52
N LEU A 62 -0.92 -0.07 -1.35
CA LEU A 62 -1.33 -0.38 -2.73
C LEU A 62 -0.15 -0.82 -3.60
N GLN A 63 1.02 -0.22 -3.42
CA GLN A 63 2.22 -0.56 -4.18
C GLN A 63 2.80 -1.91 -3.74
N ARG A 64 2.81 -2.18 -2.44
CA ARG A 64 3.31 -3.44 -1.88
C ARG A 64 2.43 -4.64 -2.25
N GLY A 65 1.12 -4.45 -2.33
CA GLY A 65 0.17 -5.48 -2.73
C GLY A 65 0.04 -5.68 -4.25
N ALA A 66 0.62 -4.79 -5.05
CA ALA A 66 0.59 -4.93 -6.50
C ALA A 66 1.37 -6.17 -6.96
N THR A 67 0.85 -6.87 -7.97
CA THR A 67 1.57 -8.00 -8.58
C THR A 67 2.82 -7.48 -9.28
N ALA A 68 3.98 -7.88 -8.78
CA ALA A 68 5.28 -7.50 -9.35
C ALA A 68 5.80 -8.55 -10.34
N VAL A 69 5.57 -9.83 -10.07
CA VAL A 69 6.05 -10.95 -10.89
C VAL A 69 4.99 -12.03 -10.94
N THR A 70 4.90 -12.73 -12.07
CA THR A 70 4.09 -13.94 -12.22
C THR A 70 5.00 -15.09 -12.65
N VAL A 71 4.98 -16.20 -11.91
CA VAL A 71 5.77 -17.39 -12.16
C VAL A 71 4.84 -18.59 -12.26
N ASP A 72 4.81 -19.26 -13.40
CA ASP A 72 3.96 -20.44 -13.65
C ASP A 72 2.47 -20.25 -13.27
N GLY A 73 1.97 -19.03 -13.51
CA GLY A 73 0.57 -18.65 -13.18
C GLY A 73 0.35 -18.15 -11.74
N GLU A 74 1.28 -18.35 -10.83
CA GLU A 74 1.23 -17.77 -9.49
C GLU A 74 1.72 -16.33 -9.49
N LYS A 75 0.98 -15.46 -8.79
CA LYS A 75 1.25 -14.02 -8.71
C LYS A 75 1.94 -13.69 -7.41
N TYR A 76 3.07 -13.02 -7.51
CA TYR A 76 3.83 -12.53 -6.36
C TYR A 76 3.73 -11.02 -6.26
N SER A 77 3.48 -10.54 -5.07
CA SER A 77 3.40 -9.10 -4.75
C SER A 77 4.79 -8.47 -4.73
N ALA A 78 4.84 -7.14 -4.82
CA ALA A 78 6.08 -6.40 -4.65
C ALA A 78 6.75 -6.68 -3.29
N ALA A 79 5.96 -6.86 -2.23
CA ALA A 79 6.48 -7.15 -0.89
C ALA A 79 7.18 -8.52 -0.82
N GLU A 80 6.67 -9.53 -1.54
CA GLU A 80 7.31 -10.85 -1.61
C GLU A 80 8.62 -10.79 -2.39
N VAL A 81 8.65 -10.06 -3.50
CA VAL A 81 9.89 -9.84 -4.28
C VAL A 81 10.91 -9.07 -3.45
N ASP A 82 10.49 -8.04 -2.73
CA ASP A 82 11.35 -7.24 -1.85
C ASP A 82 11.94 -8.08 -0.70
N TYR A 83 11.19 -9.05 -0.18
CA TYR A 83 11.70 -9.98 0.83
C TYR A 83 12.91 -10.76 0.30
N PHE A 84 12.81 -11.36 -0.88
CA PHE A 84 13.92 -12.10 -1.48
C PHE A 84 15.09 -11.19 -1.88
N TYR A 85 14.79 -10.00 -2.39
CA TYR A 85 15.80 -8.99 -2.68
C TYR A 85 16.59 -8.62 -1.43
N TYR A 86 15.88 -8.29 -0.34
CA TYR A 86 16.52 -7.89 0.90
C TYR A 86 17.30 -9.04 1.57
N ASN A 87 16.80 -10.26 1.48
CA ASN A 87 17.49 -11.44 1.98
C ASN A 87 18.80 -11.69 1.21
N ALA A 88 18.78 -11.60 -0.10
CA ALA A 88 19.98 -11.70 -0.94
C ALA A 88 21.00 -10.60 -0.60
N TYR A 89 20.53 -9.36 -0.46
CA TYR A 89 21.38 -8.24 -0.06
C TYR A 89 22.01 -8.43 1.31
N SER A 90 21.22 -8.88 2.29
CA SER A 90 21.70 -9.15 3.65
C SER A 90 22.74 -10.26 3.68
N SER A 91 22.53 -11.33 2.91
CA SER A 91 23.47 -12.44 2.79
C SER A 91 24.82 -12.00 2.23
N ILE A 92 24.81 -11.12 1.22
CA ILE A 92 26.05 -10.58 0.66
C ILE A 92 26.74 -9.66 1.67
N ARG A 93 26.00 -8.79 2.35
CA ARG A 93 26.60 -7.87 3.35
C ARG A 93 27.20 -8.59 4.56
N GLN A 94 26.60 -9.70 4.98
CA GLN A 94 27.08 -10.51 6.10
C GLN A 94 28.24 -11.44 5.70
N ASN A 95 28.51 -11.56 4.41
CA ASN A 95 29.62 -12.37 3.93
C ASN A 95 30.94 -11.69 4.31
N GLN A 96 31.87 -12.47 4.88
CA GLN A 96 33.21 -11.99 5.23
C GLN A 96 34.00 -11.42 4.03
N TYR A 97 33.60 -11.78 2.81
CA TYR A 97 34.22 -11.31 1.58
C TYR A 97 33.49 -10.11 0.96
N ALA A 98 32.49 -9.52 1.62
CA ALA A 98 31.69 -8.41 1.08
C ALA A 98 32.57 -7.20 0.70
N SER A 99 33.61 -6.92 1.47
CA SER A 99 34.56 -5.85 1.18
C SER A 99 35.33 -6.06 -0.14
N TYR A 100 35.63 -7.31 -0.49
CA TYR A 100 36.30 -7.65 -1.75
C TYR A 100 35.37 -7.58 -2.96
N MET A 101 34.06 -7.68 -2.74
CA MET A 101 33.06 -7.54 -3.81
C MET A 101 32.84 -6.09 -4.25
N GLY A 102 33.36 -5.12 -3.49
CA GLY A 102 33.35 -3.71 -3.88
C GLY A 102 31.99 -3.00 -3.70
N ILE A 103 31.15 -3.47 -2.75
CA ILE A 103 29.90 -2.78 -2.43
C ILE A 103 30.20 -1.55 -1.59
N ASP A 104 29.81 -0.40 -2.07
CA ASP A 104 29.84 0.88 -1.34
C ASP A 104 28.44 1.15 -0.75
N THR A 105 28.32 0.99 0.57
CA THR A 105 27.03 1.20 1.28
C THR A 105 26.59 2.67 1.34
N SER A 106 27.45 3.60 0.95
CA SER A 106 27.13 5.04 0.89
C SER A 106 26.43 5.45 -0.42
N LYS A 107 26.42 4.58 -1.43
CA LYS A 107 25.84 4.84 -2.75
C LYS A 107 24.66 3.91 -3.04
N PRO A 108 23.68 4.38 -3.85
CA PRO A 108 22.61 3.51 -4.32
C PRO A 108 23.15 2.31 -5.13
N LEU A 109 22.63 1.12 -4.90
CA LEU A 109 23.06 -0.11 -5.60
C LEU A 109 22.80 -0.06 -7.10
N SER A 110 21.83 0.75 -7.55
CA SER A 110 21.54 1.00 -8.96
C SER A 110 22.59 1.84 -9.70
N GLN A 111 23.51 2.44 -8.96
CA GLN A 111 24.60 3.28 -9.49
C GLN A 111 25.98 2.60 -9.35
N GLN A 112 26.01 1.35 -8.95
CA GLN A 112 27.23 0.59 -8.72
C GLN A 112 27.22 -0.67 -9.57
N ASP A 113 28.16 -0.77 -10.49
CA ASP A 113 28.38 -1.98 -11.28
C ASP A 113 29.07 -3.07 -10.45
N LEU A 114 28.83 -4.32 -10.81
CA LEU A 114 29.56 -5.46 -10.25
C LEU A 114 31.04 -5.33 -10.60
N SER A 115 31.89 -5.37 -9.57
CA SER A 115 33.34 -5.46 -9.78
C SER A 115 33.72 -6.77 -10.47
N SER A 116 34.89 -6.84 -11.12
CA SER A 116 35.37 -8.08 -11.73
C SER A 116 35.46 -9.22 -10.72
N MET A 117 35.84 -8.92 -9.48
CA MET A 117 35.87 -9.89 -8.39
C MET A 117 34.48 -10.37 -8.02
N ALA A 118 33.50 -9.44 -7.92
CA ALA A 118 32.10 -9.79 -7.64
C ALA A 118 31.53 -10.70 -8.73
N LYS A 119 31.75 -10.37 -10.00
CA LYS A 119 31.32 -11.20 -11.12
C LYS A 119 31.90 -12.62 -11.04
N LEU A 120 33.20 -12.74 -10.77
CA LEU A 120 33.85 -14.04 -10.63
C LEU A 120 33.26 -14.86 -9.47
N MET A 121 33.06 -14.23 -8.31
CA MET A 121 32.51 -14.90 -7.10
C MET A 121 31.05 -15.29 -7.24
N LEU A 122 30.26 -14.51 -7.98
CA LEU A 122 28.83 -14.72 -8.18
C LEU A 122 28.51 -15.54 -9.44
N GLY A 123 29.51 -15.85 -10.26
CA GLY A 123 29.33 -16.58 -11.52
C GLY A 123 28.55 -15.80 -12.57
N VAL A 124 28.80 -14.49 -12.65
CA VAL A 124 28.09 -13.57 -13.55
C VAL A 124 29.09 -13.05 -14.60
N ASP A 125 28.79 -13.27 -15.87
CA ASP A 125 29.64 -12.81 -16.98
C ASP A 125 29.19 -11.45 -17.53
N GLU A 126 27.91 -11.06 -17.28
CA GLU A 126 27.33 -9.86 -17.84
C GLU A 126 27.68 -8.60 -17.02
N ASP A 127 27.74 -7.46 -17.71
CA ASP A 127 27.85 -6.15 -17.07
C ASP A 127 26.48 -5.73 -16.51
N MET A 128 26.39 -5.64 -15.20
CA MET A 128 25.17 -5.23 -14.52
C MET A 128 25.48 -4.53 -13.21
N THR A 129 24.49 -3.75 -12.74
CA THR A 129 24.57 -3.12 -11.42
C THR A 129 24.24 -4.12 -10.31
N TRP A 130 24.63 -3.80 -9.08
CA TRP A 130 24.25 -4.57 -7.89
C TRP A 130 22.73 -4.71 -7.75
N ASP A 131 21.99 -3.63 -8.03
CA ASP A 131 20.52 -3.64 -7.98
C ASP A 131 19.92 -4.61 -9.01
N ALA A 132 20.43 -4.61 -10.24
CA ALA A 132 19.98 -5.52 -11.29
C ALA A 132 20.26 -6.99 -10.92
N TYR A 133 21.46 -7.28 -10.40
CA TYR A 133 21.83 -8.60 -9.92
C TYR A 133 20.90 -9.09 -8.80
N LEU A 134 20.65 -8.25 -7.79
CA LEU A 134 19.79 -8.63 -6.66
C LEU A 134 18.35 -8.88 -7.09
N LYS A 135 17.82 -8.08 -8.02
CA LYS A 135 16.49 -8.30 -8.61
C LYS A 135 16.41 -9.61 -9.38
N GLN A 136 17.45 -9.93 -10.16
CA GLN A 136 17.52 -11.20 -10.86
C GLN A 136 17.63 -12.38 -9.90
N ASN A 137 18.43 -12.25 -8.85
CA ASN A 137 18.55 -13.27 -7.81
C ASN A 137 17.22 -13.50 -7.07
N ALA A 138 16.52 -12.44 -6.68
CA ALA A 138 15.19 -12.52 -6.06
C ALA A 138 14.18 -13.24 -6.96
N LYS A 139 14.17 -12.91 -8.25
CA LYS A 139 13.33 -13.59 -9.25
C LYS A 139 13.66 -15.08 -9.36
N ASN A 140 14.95 -15.44 -9.41
CA ASN A 140 15.39 -16.83 -9.50
C ASN A 140 15.00 -17.63 -8.25
N GLN A 141 15.12 -17.05 -7.06
CA GLN A 141 14.67 -17.67 -5.81
C GLN A 141 13.15 -17.90 -5.81
N LEU A 142 12.35 -16.95 -6.29
CA LEU A 142 10.90 -17.11 -6.44
C LEU A 142 10.57 -18.26 -7.40
N ILE A 143 11.25 -18.33 -8.55
CA ILE A 143 11.06 -19.42 -9.52
C ILE A 143 11.37 -20.77 -8.86
N GLN A 144 12.51 -20.89 -8.19
CA GLN A 144 12.90 -22.12 -7.50
C GLN A 144 11.88 -22.54 -6.43
N MET A 145 11.43 -21.58 -5.61
CA MET A 145 10.44 -21.85 -4.57
C MET A 145 9.11 -22.30 -5.17
N THR A 146 8.65 -21.65 -6.25
CA THR A 146 7.40 -22.02 -6.94
C THR A 146 7.48 -23.45 -7.48
N VAL A 147 8.59 -23.79 -8.16
CA VAL A 147 8.80 -25.13 -8.73
C VAL A 147 8.85 -26.19 -7.62
N LEU A 148 9.57 -25.92 -6.52
CA LEU A 148 9.67 -26.83 -5.38
C LEU A 148 8.32 -27.04 -4.70
N ASN A 149 7.57 -25.97 -4.46
CA ASN A 149 6.24 -26.04 -3.88
C ASN A 149 5.28 -26.86 -4.75
N LYS A 150 5.33 -26.66 -6.08
CA LYS A 150 4.53 -27.44 -7.01
C LYS A 150 4.91 -28.91 -6.99
N ALA A 151 6.21 -29.22 -7.07
CA ALA A 151 6.68 -30.58 -7.01
C ALA A 151 6.31 -31.28 -5.68
N ALA A 152 6.39 -30.55 -4.57
CA ALA A 152 5.98 -31.07 -3.26
C ALA A 152 4.48 -31.39 -3.22
N LYS A 153 3.62 -30.48 -3.71
CA LYS A 153 2.16 -30.71 -3.82
C LYS A 153 1.85 -31.91 -4.73
N ASP A 154 2.49 -31.99 -5.89
CA ASP A 154 2.30 -33.10 -6.84
C ASP A 154 2.75 -34.45 -6.25
N ALA A 155 3.75 -34.43 -5.36
CA ALA A 155 4.19 -35.61 -4.59
C ALA A 155 3.30 -35.95 -3.37
N GLY A 156 2.23 -35.15 -3.13
CA GLY A 156 1.33 -35.36 -1.99
C GLY A 156 1.91 -34.93 -0.65
N PHE A 157 2.91 -34.04 -0.66
CA PHE A 157 3.46 -33.46 0.56
C PHE A 157 2.50 -32.40 1.12
N GLU A 158 2.08 -32.58 2.38
CA GLU A 158 1.26 -31.62 3.11
C GLU A 158 2.03 -31.12 4.34
N PHE A 159 1.97 -29.83 4.60
CA PHE A 159 2.49 -29.27 5.84
C PHE A 159 1.55 -29.67 6.99
N THR A 160 2.08 -30.38 7.95
CA THR A 160 1.38 -30.71 9.18
C THR A 160 1.57 -29.60 10.22
N ASP A 161 0.64 -29.51 11.20
CA ASP A 161 0.73 -28.51 12.27
C ASP A 161 2.06 -28.59 13.05
N ASP A 162 2.61 -29.81 13.19
CA ASP A 162 3.91 -30.04 13.84
C ASP A 162 5.11 -29.46 13.08
N MET A 163 4.96 -29.15 11.80
CA MET A 163 6.01 -28.51 10.97
C MET A 163 5.94 -26.99 11.00
N GLN A 164 4.88 -26.41 11.57
CA GLN A 164 4.69 -24.97 11.68
C GLN A 164 5.15 -24.39 13.03
N ALA A 165 5.51 -25.25 13.98
CA ALA A 165 6.04 -24.90 15.28
C ALA A 165 7.56 -24.72 15.25
#